data_764c0af5423502a6f5f533d2693428de
#
_entry.id   764c0af5423502a6f5f533d2693428de
#
_cell.length_a   1.000
_cell.length_b   1.000
_cell.length_c   1.000
_cell.angle_alpha   90.00
_cell.angle_beta   90.00
_cell.angle_gamma   90.00
#
_symmetry.space_group_name_H-M   'P 1'
#
loop_
_entity.id
_entity.type
_entity.pdbx_description
1 polymer ?
#
loop_
_entity_poly.entity_id
_entity_poly.type
_entity_poly.pdbx_seq_one_letter_code
_entity_poly.pdbx_strand_id
1 'polypeptide(L)'
;MKVIIDGRFVLDEADLHRRLAGAFGYGPLYRHNLDDLRDHLSAGDPRPVQLTWIHASSIRMALGTTAFDTIVKVLEEVEAEDAHKEWSRRFIFRLFD
;
A
#
# COMPACT_ATOMS: atom_id res chain seq x y z
N MET A 1 -2.89 13.20 1.04
CA MET A 1 -3.40 12.15 1.96
C MET A 1 -2.24 11.39 2.56
N LYS A 2 -2.25 11.20 3.86
CA LYS A 2 -1.23 10.40 4.55
C LYS A 2 -1.91 9.20 5.20
N VAL A 3 -1.39 8.01 4.91
CA VAL A 3 -1.90 6.75 5.45
C VAL A 3 -0.76 6.02 6.15
N ILE A 4 -0.99 5.58 7.38
CA ILE A 4 -0.01 4.83 8.15
C ILE A 4 -0.60 3.45 8.47
N ILE A 5 0.14 2.40 8.10
CA ILE A 5 -0.20 1.03 8.49
C ILE A 5 0.79 0.59 9.56
N ASP A 6 0.29 0.24 10.73
CA ASP A 6 1.10 -0.27 11.82
C ASP A 6 1.15 -1.80 11.75
N GLY A 7 2.32 -2.34 11.44
CA GLY A 7 2.50 -3.78 11.25
C GLY A 7 2.19 -4.63 12.46
N ARG A 8 2.22 -4.04 13.66
CA ARG A 8 1.90 -4.78 14.90
C ARG A 8 0.46 -5.29 14.93
N PHE A 9 -0.43 -4.64 14.17
CA PHE A 9 -1.85 -4.95 14.17
C PHE A 9 -2.32 -5.68 12.91
N VAL A 10 -1.44 -5.91 11.96
CA VAL A 10 -1.76 -6.65 10.72
C VAL A 10 -1.73 -8.15 11.03
N LEU A 11 -2.85 -8.83 10.78
CA LEU A 11 -3.01 -10.25 11.12
C LEU A 11 -2.53 -11.16 9.98
N ASP A 12 -2.87 -10.81 8.74
CA ASP A 12 -2.53 -11.58 7.54
C ASP A 12 -2.66 -10.70 6.30
N GLU A 13 -2.46 -11.30 5.13
CA GLU A 13 -2.57 -10.56 3.85
C GLU A 13 -3.98 -10.00 3.62
N ALA A 14 -5.02 -10.76 3.93
CA ALA A 14 -6.39 -10.30 3.79
C ALA A 14 -6.67 -9.10 4.70
N ASP A 15 -6.15 -9.12 5.92
CA ASP A 15 -6.29 -8.00 6.85
C ASP A 15 -5.58 -6.75 6.35
N LEU A 16 -4.39 -6.92 5.75
CA LEU A 16 -3.67 -5.80 5.14
C LEU A 16 -4.50 -5.14 4.05
N HIS A 17 -5.10 -5.93 3.15
CA HIS A 17 -5.95 -5.39 2.09
C HIS A 17 -7.16 -4.65 2.66
N ARG A 18 -7.79 -5.18 3.72
CA ARG A 18 -8.90 -4.50 4.39
C ARG A 18 -8.48 -3.15 4.95
N ARG A 19 -7.32 -3.09 5.58
CA ARG A 19 -6.80 -1.84 6.16
C ARG A 19 -6.49 -0.80 5.10
N LEU A 20 -5.90 -1.22 3.99
CA LEU A 20 -5.63 -0.34 2.86
C LEU A 20 -6.92 0.16 2.24
N ALA A 21 -7.89 -0.74 2.01
CA ALA A 21 -9.18 -0.37 1.45
C ALA A 21 -9.92 0.63 2.34
N GLY A 22 -9.90 0.41 3.65
CA GLY A 22 -10.53 1.33 4.60
C GLY A 22 -9.87 2.70 4.63
N ALA A 23 -8.53 2.73 4.63
CA ALA A 23 -7.77 3.96 4.69
C ALA A 23 -7.91 4.80 3.41
N PHE A 24 -7.95 4.16 2.25
CA PHE A 24 -8.08 4.83 0.95
C PHE A 24 -9.53 5.04 0.52
N GLY A 25 -10.50 4.48 1.24
CA GLY A 25 -11.91 4.62 0.90
C GLY A 25 -12.34 3.80 -0.31
N TYR A 26 -11.69 2.67 -0.56
CA TYR A 26 -12.09 1.78 -1.66
C TYR A 26 -13.47 1.20 -1.40
N GLY A 27 -14.31 1.16 -2.42
CA GLY A 27 -15.67 0.68 -2.30
C GLY A 27 -15.78 -0.84 -2.31
N PRO A 28 -17.03 -1.37 -2.31
CA PRO A 28 -17.27 -2.79 -2.23
C PRO A 28 -16.80 -3.58 -3.46
N LEU A 29 -16.45 -2.90 -4.55
CA LEU A 29 -15.92 -3.57 -5.74
C LEU A 29 -14.43 -3.91 -5.63
N TYR A 30 -13.74 -3.42 -4.59
CA TYR A 30 -12.34 -3.77 -4.36
C TYR A 30 -12.23 -5.24 -3.97
N ARG A 31 -11.42 -5.99 -4.70
CA ARG A 31 -11.36 -7.46 -4.59
C ARG A 31 -10.32 -7.97 -3.60
N HIS A 32 -9.68 -7.11 -2.87
CA HIS A 32 -8.67 -7.48 -1.86
C HIS A 32 -7.53 -8.33 -2.44
N ASN A 33 -7.11 -8.03 -3.66
CA ASN A 33 -5.98 -8.69 -4.31
C ASN A 33 -4.99 -7.66 -4.85
N LEU A 34 -3.80 -8.15 -5.23
CA LEU A 34 -2.70 -7.29 -5.64
C LEU A 34 -2.97 -6.53 -6.93
N ASP A 35 -3.61 -7.19 -7.90
CA ASP A 35 -3.94 -6.54 -9.18
C ASP A 35 -4.91 -5.39 -8.98
N ASP A 36 -5.92 -5.58 -8.16
CA ASP A 36 -6.89 -4.55 -7.85
C ASP A 36 -6.26 -3.41 -7.06
N LEU A 37 -5.38 -3.73 -6.10
CA LEU A 37 -4.63 -2.73 -5.35
C LEU A 37 -3.80 -1.85 -6.28
N ARG A 38 -3.07 -2.48 -7.21
CA ARG A 38 -2.25 -1.76 -8.19
C ARG A 38 -3.11 -0.83 -9.05
N ASP A 39 -4.25 -1.33 -9.54
CA ASP A 39 -5.15 -0.54 -10.38
C ASP A 39 -5.70 0.67 -9.63
N HIS A 40 -6.13 0.49 -8.39
CA HIS A 40 -6.63 1.60 -7.57
C HIS A 40 -5.55 2.63 -7.29
N LEU A 41 -4.34 2.19 -6.93
CA LEU A 41 -3.24 3.10 -6.63
C LEU A 41 -2.77 3.86 -7.86
N SER A 42 -2.77 3.21 -9.05
CA SER A 42 -2.28 3.83 -10.27
C SER A 42 -3.26 4.84 -10.88
N ALA A 43 -4.57 4.59 -10.77
CA ALA A 43 -5.57 5.33 -11.53
C ALA A 43 -6.61 6.06 -10.69
N GLY A 44 -6.84 5.64 -9.46
CA GLY A 44 -8.04 6.03 -8.73
C GLY A 44 -7.86 6.99 -7.57
N ASP A 45 -6.68 7.03 -6.97
CA ASP A 45 -6.52 7.79 -5.73
C ASP A 45 -6.13 9.24 -6.00
N PRO A 46 -6.73 10.19 -5.28
CA PRO A 46 -6.31 11.58 -5.36
C PRO A 46 -4.87 11.73 -4.83
N ARG A 47 -4.05 12.45 -5.60
CA ARG A 47 -2.65 12.74 -5.23
C ARG A 47 -2.57 14.08 -4.51
N PRO A 48 -1.56 14.32 -3.65
CA PRO A 48 -0.49 13.38 -3.30
C PRO A 48 -0.96 12.34 -2.30
N VAL A 49 -0.36 11.17 -2.36
CA VAL A 49 -0.60 10.09 -1.40
C VAL A 49 0.73 9.67 -0.80
N GLN A 50 0.83 9.65 0.52
CA GLN A 50 1.97 9.12 1.23
C GLN A 50 1.52 7.93 2.06
N LEU A 51 1.93 6.74 1.66
CA LEU A 51 1.67 5.50 2.39
C LEU A 51 2.91 5.12 3.18
N THR A 52 2.78 4.99 4.49
CA THR A 52 3.87 4.62 5.37
C THR A 52 3.52 3.34 6.11
N TRP A 53 4.41 2.36 6.04
CA TRP A 53 4.33 1.15 6.87
C TRP A 53 5.35 1.27 7.99
N ILE A 54 4.88 1.19 9.22
CA ILE A 54 5.75 1.11 10.40
C ILE A 54 5.73 -0.31 10.94
N HIS A 55 6.77 -0.70 11.65
CA HIS A 55 6.97 -2.08 12.12
C HIS A 55 6.87 -3.08 10.96
N ALA A 56 7.61 -2.81 9.89
CA ALA A 56 7.53 -3.59 8.66
C ALA A 56 7.91 -5.06 8.83
N SER A 57 8.82 -5.37 9.74
CA SER A 57 9.16 -6.77 10.04
C SER A 57 7.96 -7.54 10.57
N SER A 58 7.06 -6.89 11.32
CA SER A 58 5.82 -7.52 11.77
C SER A 58 4.87 -7.80 10.61
N ILE A 59 4.82 -6.91 9.62
CA ILE A 59 4.03 -7.16 8.40
C ILE A 59 4.60 -8.36 7.65
N ARG A 60 5.94 -8.43 7.51
CA ARG A 60 6.59 -9.57 6.86
C ARG A 60 6.27 -10.89 7.56
N MET A 61 6.26 -10.88 8.88
CA MET A 61 5.92 -12.08 9.65
C MET A 61 4.46 -12.49 9.43
N ALA A 62 3.56 -11.52 9.38
CA ALA A 62 2.13 -11.79 9.21
C ALA A 62 1.80 -12.33 7.81
N LEU A 63 2.45 -11.83 6.78
CA LEU A 63 2.18 -12.17 5.37
C LEU A 63 3.03 -13.33 4.85
N GLY A 64 4.20 -13.54 5.44
CA GLY A 64 5.25 -14.36 4.86
C GLY A 64 6.12 -13.55 3.90
N THR A 65 7.38 -13.96 3.73
CA THR A 65 8.37 -13.21 2.97
C THR A 65 7.97 -13.02 1.51
N THR A 66 7.46 -14.07 0.86
CA THR A 66 7.09 -14.00 -0.56
C THR A 66 5.99 -12.99 -0.82
N ALA A 67 4.90 -13.08 -0.05
CA ALA A 67 3.78 -12.14 -0.21
C ALA A 67 4.20 -10.71 0.13
N PHE A 68 4.96 -10.55 1.21
CA PHE A 68 5.49 -9.25 1.61
C PHE A 68 6.33 -8.61 0.48
N ASP A 69 7.30 -9.35 -0.05
CA ASP A 69 8.19 -8.83 -1.09
C ASP A 69 7.42 -8.48 -2.37
N THR A 70 6.43 -9.29 -2.74
CA THR A 70 5.62 -9.04 -3.93
C THR A 70 4.80 -7.75 -3.80
N ILE A 71 4.18 -7.54 -2.65
CA ILE A 71 3.38 -6.34 -2.40
C ILE A 71 4.27 -5.10 -2.36
N VAL A 72 5.39 -5.16 -1.65
CA VAL A 72 6.33 -4.04 -1.57
C VAL A 72 6.84 -3.67 -2.96
N LYS A 73 7.15 -4.66 -3.79
CA LYS A 73 7.60 -4.41 -5.17
C LYS A 73 6.55 -3.65 -5.98
N VAL A 74 5.29 -4.03 -5.86
CA VAL A 74 4.20 -3.32 -6.56
C VAL A 74 4.07 -1.88 -6.06
N LEU A 75 4.15 -1.66 -4.77
CA LEU A 75 4.07 -0.30 -4.20
C LEU A 75 5.25 0.56 -4.67
N GLU A 76 6.44 -0.02 -4.73
CA GLU A 76 7.62 0.69 -5.24
C GLU A 76 7.50 0.98 -6.74
N GLU A 77 6.91 0.08 -7.53
CA GLU A 77 6.66 0.31 -8.95
C GLU A 77 5.68 1.45 -9.18
N VAL A 78 4.61 1.53 -8.39
CA VAL A 78 3.65 2.64 -8.48
C VAL A 78 4.33 3.96 -8.12
N GLU A 79 5.16 3.97 -7.08
CA GLU A 79 5.95 5.15 -6.72
C GLU A 79 6.87 5.57 -7.88
N ALA A 80 7.54 4.61 -8.50
CA ALA A 80 8.46 4.88 -9.61
C ALA A 80 7.73 5.45 -10.83
N GLU A 81 6.51 5.00 -11.10
CA GLU A 81 5.70 5.54 -12.20
C GLU A 81 5.41 7.03 -12.00
N ASP A 82 5.29 7.48 -10.75
CA ASP A 82 5.00 8.86 -10.42
C ASP A 82 6.26 9.73 -10.23
N ALA A 83 7.45 9.16 -10.26
CA ALA A 83 8.69 9.85 -9.90
C ALA A 83 9.02 11.07 -10.77
N HIS A 84 8.52 11.10 -12.02
CA HIS A 84 8.72 12.22 -12.94
C HIS A 84 7.70 13.35 -12.76
N LYS A 85 6.68 13.15 -11.92
CA LYS A 85 5.64 14.14 -11.68
C LYS A 85 6.05 15.12 -10.59
N GLU A 86 5.35 16.24 -10.52
CA GLU A 86 5.51 17.19 -9.41
C GLU A 86 5.13 16.51 -8.08
N TRP A 87 5.75 16.99 -6.99
CA TRP A 87 5.52 16.43 -5.66
C TRP A 87 4.04 16.30 -5.31
N SER A 88 3.24 17.31 -5.64
CA SER A 88 1.81 17.32 -5.33
C SER A 88 0.99 16.29 -6.11
N ARG A 89 1.61 15.56 -7.03
CA ARG A 89 0.96 14.59 -7.90
C ARG A 89 1.54 13.20 -7.78
N ARG A 90 2.33 12.95 -6.70
CA ARG A 90 3.05 11.68 -6.52
C ARG A 90 2.37 10.77 -5.50
N PHE A 91 2.47 9.47 -5.76
CA PHE A 91 2.34 8.42 -4.77
C PHE A 91 3.72 8.16 -4.17
N ILE A 92 3.81 8.17 -2.85
CA ILE A 92 5.06 7.96 -2.12
C ILE A 92 4.86 6.84 -1.11
N PHE A 93 5.79 5.88 -1.11
CA PHE A 93 5.78 4.76 -0.19
C PHE A 93 7.00 4.81 0.72
N ARG A 94 6.77 4.69 2.02
CA ARG A 94 7.82 4.63 3.04
C ARG A 94 7.68 3.37 3.87
N LEU A 95 8.81 2.76 4.20
CA LEU A 95 8.89 1.51 4.93
C LEU A 95 9.84 1.68 6.10
N PHE A 96 9.34 1.49 7.33
CA PHE A 96 10.15 1.60 8.55
C PHE A 96 9.96 0.36 9.41
N ASP A 97 11.04 -0.11 10.01
CA ASP A 97 11.00 -1.19 10.99
C ASP A 97 10.70 -0.68 12.38
#